data_70786fb9c4f8649b3c94514bb72816d4
#
_entry.id   70786fb9c4f8649b3c94514bb72816d4
#
_cell.length_a   1.000
_cell.length_b   1.000
_cell.length_c   1.000
_cell.angle_alpha   90.00
_cell.angle_beta   90.00
_cell.angle_gamma   90.00
#
_symmetry.space_group_name_H-M   'P 1'
#
loop_
_entity.id
_entity.type
_entity.pdbx_description
1 polymer ?
#
loop_
_entity_poly.entity_id
_entity_poly.type
_entity_poly.pdbx_seq_one_letter_code
_entity_poly.pdbx_strand_id
1 'polypeptide(L)'
;LDPDLRDLIPGYLENRQKDIKTITNSIRIADFDKIRLLAHSMRGSGGGYGFMPISKIGEALEEAARLKDLKQIKKHLNELSDFLERVTLVYD
;
A
#
# COMPACT_ATOMS: atom_id res chain seq x y z
N LEU A 1 13.99 8.86 -10.68
CA LEU A 1 12.71 8.50 -11.28
C LEU A 1 12.72 8.83 -12.78
N ASP A 2 12.34 7.87 -13.60
CA ASP A 2 12.20 8.07 -15.05
C ASP A 2 11.13 9.13 -15.31
N PRO A 3 11.45 10.19 -16.08
CA PRO A 3 10.47 11.22 -16.41
C PRO A 3 9.18 10.69 -17.03
N ASP A 4 9.27 9.57 -17.76
CA ASP A 4 8.11 8.96 -18.40
C ASP A 4 7.12 8.36 -17.37
N LEU A 5 7.58 8.08 -16.15
CA LEU A 5 6.72 7.56 -15.08
C LEU A 5 5.95 8.66 -14.36
N ARG A 6 6.36 9.93 -14.53
CA ARG A 6 5.73 11.03 -13.81
C ARG A 6 4.23 11.11 -14.06
N ASP A 7 3.82 10.90 -15.30
CA ASP A 7 2.42 10.98 -15.68
C ASP A 7 1.59 9.81 -15.11
N LEU A 8 2.27 8.74 -14.70
CA LEU A 8 1.61 7.56 -14.12
C LEU A 8 1.46 7.65 -12.60
N ILE A 9 2.16 8.60 -11.95
CA ILE A 9 2.17 8.70 -10.49
C ILE A 9 0.77 8.96 -9.90
N PRO A 10 -0.03 9.92 -10.43
CA PRO A 10 -1.36 10.14 -9.85
C PRO A 10 -2.22 8.88 -9.87
N GLY A 11 -2.21 8.15 -10.97
CA GLY A 11 -2.96 6.89 -11.08
C GLY A 11 -2.43 5.82 -10.14
N TYR A 12 -1.11 5.73 -9.99
CA TYR A 12 -0.49 4.79 -9.05
C TYR A 12 -0.96 5.07 -7.62
N LEU A 13 -0.91 6.34 -7.20
CA LEU A 13 -1.33 6.74 -5.85
C LEU A 13 -2.83 6.52 -5.64
N GLU A 14 -3.65 6.80 -6.66
CA GLU A 14 -5.08 6.54 -6.59
C GLU A 14 -5.36 5.05 -6.41
N ASN A 15 -4.62 4.18 -7.09
CA ASN A 15 -4.76 2.73 -6.94
C ASN A 15 -4.38 2.28 -5.53
N ARG A 16 -3.39 2.94 -4.91
CA ARG A 16 -3.05 2.63 -3.51
C ARG A 16 -4.18 3.01 -2.56
N GLN A 17 -4.90 4.10 -2.85
CA GLN A 17 -6.09 4.45 -2.07
C GLN A 17 -7.17 3.37 -2.19
N LYS A 18 -7.34 2.83 -3.39
CA LYS A 18 -8.27 1.72 -3.61
C LYS A 18 -7.84 0.47 -2.85
N ASP A 19 -6.54 0.20 -2.77
CA ASP A 19 -6.01 -0.93 -2.01
C ASP A 19 -6.35 -0.81 -0.53
N ILE A 20 -6.30 0.40 0.03
CA ILE A 20 -6.68 0.62 1.44
C ILE A 20 -8.13 0.18 1.67
N LYS A 21 -9.03 0.55 0.77
CA LYS A 21 -10.44 0.16 0.88
C LYS A 21 -10.60 -1.35 0.78
N THR A 22 -9.90 -1.97 -0.17
CA THR A 22 -9.96 -3.42 -0.36
C THR A 22 -9.39 -4.16 0.85
N ILE A 23 -8.27 -3.70 1.40
CA ILE A 23 -7.66 -4.33 2.58
C ILE A 23 -8.57 -4.15 3.80
N THR A 24 -9.16 -2.97 3.97
CA THR A 24 -10.09 -2.71 5.07
C THR A 24 -11.26 -3.69 5.02
N ASN A 25 -11.82 -3.92 3.84
CA ASN A 25 -12.88 -4.90 3.66
C ASN A 25 -12.39 -6.33 3.90
N SER A 26 -11.18 -6.64 3.45
CA SER A 26 -10.58 -7.96 3.63
C SER A 26 -10.33 -8.28 5.11
N ILE A 27 -9.96 -7.27 5.89
CA ILE A 27 -9.83 -7.43 7.36
C ILE A 27 -11.18 -7.86 7.95
N ARG A 28 -12.25 -7.22 7.54
CA ARG A 28 -13.58 -7.48 8.06
C ARG A 28 -14.02 -8.92 7.83
N ILE A 29 -13.64 -9.51 6.70
CA ILE A 29 -14.01 -10.89 6.35
C ILE A 29 -12.86 -11.88 6.56
N ALA A 30 -11.77 -11.44 7.18
CA ALA A 30 -10.59 -12.27 7.46
C ALA A 30 -9.96 -12.91 6.22
N ASP A 31 -9.96 -12.18 5.10
CA ASP A 31 -9.33 -12.64 3.86
C ASP A 31 -7.85 -12.23 3.84
N PHE A 32 -7.04 -12.99 4.58
CA PHE A 32 -5.61 -12.70 4.72
C PHE A 32 -4.84 -12.94 3.43
N ASP A 33 -5.29 -13.86 2.59
CA ASP A 33 -4.63 -14.10 1.30
C ASP A 33 -4.76 -12.90 0.38
N LYS A 34 -5.91 -12.26 0.37
CA LYS A 34 -6.12 -11.04 -0.42
C LYS A 34 -5.22 -9.90 0.07
N ILE A 35 -5.11 -9.74 1.38
CA ILE A 35 -4.25 -8.71 1.97
C ILE A 35 -2.79 -8.98 1.58
N ARG A 36 -2.35 -10.22 1.70
CA ARG A 36 -0.98 -10.61 1.37
C ARG A 36 -0.67 -10.35 -0.10
N LEU A 37 -1.60 -10.65 -0.99
CA LEU A 37 -1.43 -10.46 -2.42
C LEU A 37 -1.26 -8.98 -2.77
N LEU A 38 -2.12 -8.12 -2.23
CA LEU A 38 -2.04 -6.67 -2.47
C LEU A 38 -0.77 -6.09 -1.86
N ALA A 39 -0.41 -6.53 -0.67
CA ALA A 39 0.82 -6.07 0.00
C ALA A 39 2.06 -6.46 -0.79
N HIS A 40 2.09 -7.67 -1.35
CA HIS A 40 3.19 -8.12 -2.20
C HIS A 40 3.35 -7.23 -3.43
N SER A 41 2.24 -6.86 -4.05
CA SER A 41 2.23 -5.96 -5.20
C SER A 41 2.79 -4.58 -4.83
N MET A 42 2.40 -4.03 -3.68
CA MET A 42 2.93 -2.75 -3.19
C MET A 42 4.44 -2.82 -2.94
N ARG A 43 4.90 -3.91 -2.33
CA ARG A 43 6.31 -4.13 -2.06
C ARG A 43 7.11 -4.10 -3.36
N GLY A 44 6.58 -4.70 -4.42
CA GLY A 44 7.27 -4.77 -5.71
C GLY A 44 7.22 -3.48 -6.51
N SER A 45 6.20 -2.65 -6.35
CA SER A 45 5.97 -1.50 -7.21
C SER A 45 6.40 -0.14 -6.61
N GLY A 46 6.36 0.00 -5.28
CA GLY A 46 6.58 1.30 -4.64
C GLY A 46 7.89 1.95 -5.03
N GLY A 47 8.99 1.22 -4.92
CA GLY A 47 10.32 1.73 -5.26
C GLY A 47 10.46 2.08 -6.73
N GLY A 48 9.79 1.32 -7.62
CA GLY A 48 9.83 1.59 -9.05
C GLY A 48 9.19 2.93 -9.43
N TYR A 49 8.23 3.38 -8.64
CA TYR A 49 7.60 4.70 -8.82
C TYR A 49 8.26 5.79 -7.97
N GLY A 50 9.36 5.46 -7.28
CA GLY A 50 10.06 6.43 -6.44
C GLY A 50 9.52 6.56 -5.03
N PHE A 51 8.67 5.64 -4.58
CA PHE A 51 8.05 5.66 -3.26
C PHE A 51 8.51 4.48 -2.40
N MET A 52 9.76 4.53 -1.95
CA MET A 52 10.31 3.48 -1.08
C MET A 52 9.47 3.23 0.18
N PRO A 53 8.87 4.26 0.82
CA PRO A 53 7.99 3.98 1.96
C PRO A 53 6.83 3.05 1.62
N ILE A 54 6.27 3.12 0.41
CA ILE A 54 5.20 2.22 -0.02
C ILE A 54 5.72 0.78 -0.10
N SER A 55 6.93 0.58 -0.65
CA SER A 55 7.54 -0.74 -0.70
C SER A 55 7.77 -1.32 0.70
N LYS A 56 8.24 -0.51 1.63
CA LYS A 56 8.50 -0.95 3.01
C LYS A 56 7.21 -1.28 3.75
N ILE A 57 6.18 -0.46 3.57
CA ILE A 57 4.86 -0.72 4.16
C ILE A 57 4.28 -2.00 3.57
N GLY A 58 4.42 -2.18 2.26
CA GLY A 58 3.98 -3.41 1.58
C GLY A 58 4.64 -4.65 2.15
N GLU A 59 5.96 -4.59 2.38
CA GLU A 59 6.70 -5.68 2.99
C GLU A 59 6.17 -6.02 4.39
N ALA A 60 5.94 -4.99 5.21
CA ALA A 60 5.43 -5.19 6.57
C ALA A 60 4.00 -5.74 6.57
N LEU A 61 3.15 -5.25 5.66
CA LEU A 61 1.79 -5.75 5.52
C LEU A 61 1.76 -7.20 5.05
N GLU A 62 2.64 -7.55 4.10
CA GLU A 62 2.75 -8.92 3.60
C GLU A 62 3.08 -9.88 4.73
N GLU A 63 4.07 -9.54 5.54
CA GLU A 63 4.48 -10.36 6.68
C GLU A 63 3.36 -10.44 7.73
N ALA A 64 2.73 -9.32 8.06
CA ALA A 64 1.63 -9.30 9.03
C ALA A 64 0.46 -10.17 8.55
N ALA A 65 0.15 -10.12 7.25
CA ALA A 65 -0.93 -10.94 6.68
C ALA A 65 -0.56 -12.43 6.70
N ARG A 66 0.70 -12.75 6.41
CA ARG A 66 1.20 -14.11 6.48
C ARG A 66 1.00 -14.70 7.89
N LEU A 67 1.24 -13.88 8.90
CA LEU A 67 1.09 -14.27 10.31
C LEU A 67 -0.34 -14.10 10.83
N LYS A 68 -1.24 -13.56 10.02
CA LYS A 68 -2.63 -13.26 10.39
C LYS A 68 -2.71 -12.35 11.61
N ASP A 69 -1.77 -11.40 11.69
CA ASP A 69 -1.65 -10.45 12.81
C ASP A 69 -2.47 -9.20 12.52
N LEU A 70 -3.72 -9.19 12.95
CA LEU A 70 -4.66 -8.09 12.67
C LEU A 70 -4.17 -6.75 13.23
N LYS A 71 -3.55 -6.76 14.38
CA LYS A 71 -3.05 -5.53 15.01
C LYS A 71 -1.98 -4.87 14.14
N GLN A 72 -1.04 -5.68 13.65
CA GLN A 72 0.03 -5.18 12.80
C GLN A 72 -0.49 -4.79 11.41
N ILE A 73 -1.45 -5.53 10.87
CA ILE A 73 -2.08 -5.18 9.59
C ILE A 73 -2.71 -3.79 9.70
N LYS A 74 -3.49 -3.53 10.75
CA LYS A 74 -4.14 -2.25 10.95
C LYS A 74 -3.13 -1.12 11.15
N LYS A 75 -2.06 -1.38 11.90
CA LYS A 75 -1.00 -0.41 12.12
C LYS A 75 -0.36 0.03 10.81
N HIS A 76 0.05 -0.93 9.98
CA HIS A 76 0.73 -0.63 8.71
C HIS A 76 -0.23 -0.06 7.67
N LEU A 77 -1.50 -0.44 7.73
CA LEU A 77 -2.51 0.16 6.86
C LEU A 77 -2.70 1.65 7.18
N ASN A 78 -2.69 2.00 8.46
CA ASN A 78 -2.75 3.40 8.89
C ASN A 78 -1.51 4.18 8.43
N GLU A 79 -0.34 3.57 8.49
CA GLU A 79 0.90 4.18 7.99
C GLU A 79 0.79 4.47 6.48
N LEU A 80 0.22 3.54 5.73
CA LEU A 80 0.01 3.75 4.30
C LEU A 80 -0.96 4.91 4.04
N SER A 81 -2.07 4.94 4.77
CA SER A 81 -3.06 6.01 4.64
C SER A 81 -2.44 7.38 4.92
N ASP A 82 -1.67 7.48 6.00
CA ASP A 82 -0.99 8.73 6.38
C ASP A 82 0.02 9.17 5.32
N PHE A 83 0.80 8.22 4.81
CA PHE A 83 1.78 8.50 3.77
C PHE A 83 1.11 9.03 2.50
N LEU A 84 0.04 8.36 2.05
CA LEU A 84 -0.68 8.75 0.85
C LEU A 84 -1.32 10.13 1.00
N GLU A 85 -1.82 10.45 2.17
CA GLU A 85 -2.39 11.77 2.45
C GLU A 85 -1.34 12.87 2.29
N ARG A 86 -0.14 12.66 2.84
CA ARG A 86 0.96 13.62 2.71
C ARG A 86 1.45 13.77 1.28
N VAL A 87 1.60 12.67 0.57
CA VAL A 87 2.11 12.65 -0.80
C VAL A 87 1.11 13.28 -1.77
N THR A 88 -0.18 13.04 -1.58
CA THR A 88 -1.22 13.58 -2.45
C THR A 88 -1.20 15.12 -2.44
N LEU A 89 -0.89 15.74 -1.30
CA LEU A 89 -0.77 17.20 -1.21
C LEU A 89 0.36 17.74 -2.10
N VAL A 90 1.37 16.93 -2.40
CA VAL A 90 2.50 17.34 -3.25
C VAL A 90 2.18 17.17 -4.73
N TYR A 91 1.41 16.13 -5.08
CA TYR A 91 1.16 15.77 -6.49
C TYR A 91 -0.21 16.20 -7.01
N ASP A 92 -1.07 16.71 -6.16
CA ASP A 92 -2.32 17.35 -6.58
C ASP A 92 -2.04 18.81 -6.92
#